data_de688f53feeabd0fbf7291b8e3a82cc8
#
_entry.id   de688f53feeabd0fbf7291b8e3a82cc8
#
_cell.length_a   1.000
_cell.length_b   1.000
_cell.length_c   1.000
_cell.angle_alpha   90.00
_cell.angle_beta   90.00
_cell.angle_gamma   90.00
#
_symmetry.space_group_name_H-M   'P 1'
#
loop_
_entity.id
_entity.type
_entity.pdbx_description
1 polymer ?
#
loop_
_entity_poly.entity_id
_entity_poly.type
_entity_poly.pdbx_seq_one_letter_code
_entity_poly.pdbx_strand_id
1 'polypeptide(L)'
;MPRVDLADLPLRRTLPFMRAPGPQERTASRVGIVGVPFDCGAHPLRVGARLGPSAIREQSQLLRPFNPPDFDFDPLAKLQVADWGDVDVVPGQIEDAFAKIERVLDTLYASGALPLTMGGDGAGTLPQIRAAHRKFPDLVALHLDSHADSNPFPETGHDTGTAFTRAAQEGLVDVAHSMHAGIRGTFRMQGSLEHSDKLGYETILMRDIEKMGISGLIERLRAKCGARPVYLCFDMDVFDPSCAPGVCAPSWGGLTAREGLAILRGIGGLNIVAMDVNTISPPHDVGGMSALLAANVMLEGMLLFAQRPQ
;
A
#
# COMPACT_ATOMS: atom_id res chain seq x y z
N MET A 1 14.79 14.93 -19.08
CA MET A 1 15.11 14.02 -17.97
C MET A 1 16.08 12.98 -18.48
N PRO A 2 17.14 12.59 -17.71
CA PRO A 2 18.01 11.51 -18.14
C PRO A 2 17.20 10.21 -18.27
N ARG A 3 17.47 9.42 -19.30
CA ARG A 3 16.92 8.06 -19.41
C ARG A 3 17.45 7.26 -18.23
N VAL A 4 16.54 6.72 -17.43
CA VAL A 4 16.89 5.80 -16.36
C VAL A 4 17.38 4.51 -17.01
N ASP A 5 18.60 4.10 -16.74
CA ASP A 5 19.08 2.78 -17.15
C ASP A 5 18.47 1.74 -16.23
N LEU A 6 17.53 0.95 -16.76
CA LEU A 6 16.82 -0.08 -16.03
C LEU A 6 17.55 -1.43 -16.03
N ALA A 7 18.63 -1.54 -16.82
CA ALA A 7 19.34 -2.81 -16.99
C ALA A 7 19.98 -3.30 -15.69
N ASP A 8 20.40 -2.37 -14.81
CA ASP A 8 21.05 -2.67 -13.53
C ASP A 8 20.08 -2.73 -12.34
N LEU A 9 18.79 -2.50 -12.57
CA LEU A 9 17.82 -2.59 -11.48
C LEU A 9 17.39 -4.05 -11.24
N PRO A 10 17.21 -4.44 -9.96
CA PRO A 10 16.73 -5.78 -9.60
C PRO A 10 15.23 -5.92 -9.88
N LEU A 11 14.86 -5.97 -11.16
CA LEU A 11 13.48 -6.06 -11.62
C LEU A 11 13.27 -7.29 -12.51
N ARG A 12 12.14 -7.97 -12.30
CA ARG A 12 11.63 -9.06 -13.16
C ARG A 12 10.48 -8.56 -14.02
N ARG A 13 10.46 -8.97 -15.29
CA ARG A 13 9.32 -8.71 -16.18
C ARG A 13 8.14 -9.59 -15.79
N THR A 14 6.94 -9.00 -15.88
CA THR A 14 5.68 -9.63 -15.50
C THR A 14 4.59 -9.30 -16.53
N LEU A 15 3.40 -9.88 -16.37
CA LEU A 15 2.20 -9.39 -17.02
C LEU A 15 1.93 -7.96 -16.51
N PRO A 16 1.77 -6.95 -17.39
CA PRO A 16 1.59 -5.58 -16.92
C PRO A 16 0.18 -5.34 -16.35
N PHE A 17 0.09 -4.53 -15.29
CA PHE A 17 -1.18 -4.10 -14.69
C PHE A 17 -2.03 -3.31 -15.72
N MET A 18 -3.28 -3.73 -15.93
CA MET A 18 -4.21 -3.12 -16.90
C MET A 18 -3.58 -2.88 -18.29
N ARG A 19 -2.60 -3.68 -18.71
CA ARG A 19 -1.83 -3.50 -19.96
C ARG A 19 -1.03 -2.20 -20.02
N ALA A 20 -0.63 -1.64 -18.87
CA ALA A 20 0.23 -0.46 -18.82
C ALA A 20 1.54 -0.73 -19.58
N PRO A 21 2.08 0.26 -20.32
CA PRO A 21 3.37 0.09 -20.98
C PRO A 21 4.51 -0.05 -19.97
N GLY A 22 5.62 -0.65 -20.40
CA GLY A 22 6.84 -0.67 -19.62
C GLY A 22 7.52 0.71 -19.53
N PRO A 23 8.42 0.91 -18.56
CA PRO A 23 9.08 2.21 -18.35
C PRO A 23 9.95 2.65 -19.54
N GLN A 24 10.44 1.70 -20.35
CA GLN A 24 11.21 2.02 -21.57
C GLN A 24 10.35 2.56 -22.73
N GLU A 25 9.05 2.28 -22.68
CA GLU A 25 8.08 2.73 -23.68
C GLU A 25 7.55 4.15 -23.40
N ARG A 26 7.89 4.71 -22.23
CA ARG A 26 7.47 6.05 -21.83
C ARG A 26 8.66 6.95 -21.53
N THR A 27 8.67 8.12 -22.14
CA THR A 27 9.73 9.13 -21.95
C THR A 27 9.63 9.87 -20.62
N ALA A 28 8.45 9.90 -19.99
CA ALA A 28 8.20 10.48 -18.69
C ALA A 28 6.98 9.82 -18.06
N SER A 29 7.17 9.05 -16.99
CA SER A 29 6.08 8.52 -16.20
C SER A 29 5.82 9.44 -14.99
N ARG A 30 4.54 9.67 -14.68
CA ARG A 30 4.14 10.35 -13.44
C ARG A 30 3.84 9.36 -12.32
N VAL A 31 3.49 8.13 -12.69
CA VAL A 31 3.24 7.03 -11.75
C VAL A 31 3.94 5.77 -12.25
N GLY A 32 4.71 5.14 -11.38
CA GLY A 32 5.34 3.84 -11.62
C GLY A 32 4.66 2.76 -10.78
N ILE A 33 4.15 1.73 -11.45
CA ILE A 33 3.62 0.53 -10.78
C ILE A 33 4.78 -0.43 -10.54
N VAL A 34 4.91 -0.92 -9.30
CA VAL A 34 5.97 -1.87 -8.91
C VAL A 34 5.36 -2.98 -8.08
N GLY A 35 5.63 -4.23 -8.43
CA GLY A 35 5.30 -5.37 -7.59
C GLY A 35 6.42 -5.64 -6.57
N VAL A 36 6.03 -5.97 -5.34
CA VAL A 36 6.93 -6.35 -4.24
C VAL A 36 6.56 -7.76 -3.79
N PRO A 37 7.00 -8.83 -4.52
CA PRO A 37 6.61 -10.21 -4.26
C PRO A 37 7.35 -10.78 -3.04
N PHE A 38 7.22 -10.11 -1.90
CA PHE A 38 7.89 -10.43 -0.64
C PHE A 38 6.94 -11.18 0.31
N ASP A 39 7.50 -12.09 1.08
CA ASP A 39 6.78 -12.85 2.12
C ASP A 39 7.82 -13.25 3.16
N CYS A 40 7.79 -12.63 4.34
CA CYS A 40 8.75 -12.91 5.41
C CYS A 40 8.40 -14.17 6.20
N GLY A 41 7.27 -14.83 5.89
CA GLY A 41 6.83 -16.04 6.60
C GLY A 41 6.33 -15.77 8.02
N ALA A 42 5.91 -14.54 8.35
CA ALA A 42 5.37 -14.19 9.65
C ALA A 42 4.05 -14.91 9.97
N HIS A 43 3.32 -15.37 8.96
CA HIS A 43 2.09 -16.11 9.09
C HIS A 43 2.31 -17.61 8.87
N PRO A 44 2.28 -18.44 9.92
CA PRO A 44 2.64 -19.86 9.78
C PRO A 44 1.66 -20.68 8.94
N LEU A 45 0.40 -20.24 8.82
CA LEU A 45 -0.65 -20.99 8.12
C LEU A 45 -1.09 -20.35 6.80
N ARG A 46 -0.95 -19.04 6.64
CA ARG A 46 -1.45 -18.31 5.47
C ARG A 46 -0.29 -17.64 4.72
N VAL A 47 0.65 -18.48 4.30
CA VAL A 47 1.79 -18.08 3.47
C VAL A 47 1.35 -17.96 2.02
N GLY A 48 1.91 -17.00 1.28
CA GLY A 48 1.63 -16.86 -0.15
C GLY A 48 1.48 -15.42 -0.63
N ALA A 49 1.69 -14.43 0.23
CA ALA A 49 1.61 -13.01 -0.15
C ALA A 49 2.56 -12.64 -1.29
N ARG A 50 3.70 -13.31 -1.42
CA ARG A 50 4.63 -13.14 -2.56
C ARG A 50 3.99 -13.38 -3.93
N LEU A 51 2.84 -14.07 -3.99
CA LEU A 51 2.08 -14.30 -5.22
C LEU A 51 1.07 -13.17 -5.49
N GLY A 52 0.85 -12.27 -4.54
CA GLY A 52 -0.10 -11.16 -4.62
C GLY A 52 0.10 -10.30 -5.87
N PRO A 53 1.31 -9.78 -6.15
CA PRO A 53 1.54 -8.93 -7.32
C PRO A 53 1.13 -9.58 -8.64
N SER A 54 1.43 -10.86 -8.82
CA SER A 54 1.07 -11.61 -10.01
C SER A 54 -0.45 -11.76 -10.15
N ALA A 55 -1.13 -12.13 -9.05
CA ALA A 55 -2.59 -12.30 -9.05
C ALA A 55 -3.33 -10.97 -9.28
N ILE A 56 -2.88 -9.87 -8.67
CA ILE A 56 -3.45 -8.54 -8.87
C ILE A 56 -3.33 -8.14 -10.35
N ARG A 57 -2.17 -8.34 -10.98
CA ARG A 57 -1.97 -8.04 -12.41
C ARG A 57 -2.87 -8.90 -13.32
N GLU A 58 -3.01 -10.19 -13.01
CA GLU A 58 -3.90 -11.08 -13.74
C GLU A 58 -5.35 -10.58 -13.67
N GLN A 59 -5.85 -10.30 -12.48
CA GLN A 59 -7.21 -9.81 -12.29
C GLN A 59 -7.40 -8.39 -12.85
N SER A 60 -6.37 -7.57 -12.90
CA SER A 60 -6.42 -6.23 -13.50
C SER A 60 -6.78 -6.24 -14.99
N GLN A 61 -6.61 -7.38 -15.68
CA GLN A 61 -7.00 -7.52 -17.09
C GLN A 61 -8.51 -7.42 -17.30
N LEU A 62 -9.31 -7.59 -16.25
CA LEU A 62 -10.76 -7.42 -16.25
C LEU A 62 -11.18 -5.96 -16.15
N LEU A 63 -10.32 -5.10 -15.63
CA LEU A 63 -10.62 -3.67 -15.46
C LEU A 63 -10.68 -2.94 -16.80
N ARG A 64 -11.46 -1.87 -16.83
CA ARG A 64 -11.62 -0.98 -17.97
C ARG A 64 -11.22 0.44 -17.57
N PRO A 65 -10.67 1.25 -18.50
CA PRO A 65 -10.12 2.57 -18.18
C PRO A 65 -11.16 3.63 -17.85
N PHE A 66 -12.44 3.39 -18.12
CA PHE A 66 -13.49 4.38 -17.92
C PHE A 66 -14.55 3.86 -16.94
N ASN A 67 -15.05 4.73 -16.07
CA ASN A 67 -16.14 4.43 -15.12
C ASN A 67 -17.06 5.66 -14.93
N PRO A 68 -17.81 6.08 -15.97
CA PRO A 68 -18.73 7.20 -15.83
C PRO A 68 -19.92 6.84 -14.93
N PRO A 69 -20.46 7.79 -14.13
CA PRO A 69 -20.08 9.20 -14.06
C PRO A 69 -18.90 9.51 -13.14
N ASP A 70 -18.31 8.53 -12.42
CA ASP A 70 -17.27 8.76 -11.44
C ASP A 70 -16.02 9.37 -12.10
N PHE A 71 -15.60 8.81 -13.24
CA PHE A 71 -14.57 9.39 -14.10
C PHE A 71 -14.72 8.91 -15.55
N ASP A 72 -14.45 9.81 -16.50
CA ASP A 72 -14.53 9.54 -17.94
C ASP A 72 -13.22 9.95 -18.63
N PHE A 73 -12.12 9.41 -18.15
CA PHE A 73 -10.79 9.52 -18.74
C PHE A 73 -9.97 8.25 -18.46
N ASP A 74 -9.01 7.95 -19.32
CA ASP A 74 -8.06 6.86 -19.08
C ASP A 74 -6.97 7.30 -18.09
N PRO A 75 -6.95 6.76 -16.85
CA PRO A 75 -5.94 7.11 -15.85
C PRO A 75 -4.53 6.70 -16.23
N LEU A 76 -4.36 5.61 -17.00
CA LEU A 76 -3.06 5.17 -17.49
C LEU A 76 -2.45 6.19 -18.45
N ALA A 77 -3.28 6.74 -19.34
CA ALA A 77 -2.85 7.76 -20.30
C ALA A 77 -2.64 9.11 -19.61
N LYS A 78 -3.60 9.54 -18.75
CA LYS A 78 -3.55 10.84 -18.06
C LYS A 78 -2.34 10.99 -17.14
N LEU A 79 -1.97 9.93 -16.44
CA LEU A 79 -0.84 9.91 -15.52
C LEU A 79 0.45 9.41 -16.15
N GLN A 80 0.40 9.01 -17.42
CA GLN A 80 1.54 8.37 -18.09
C GLN A 80 2.10 7.21 -17.26
N VAL A 81 1.19 6.33 -16.81
CA VAL A 81 1.55 5.20 -15.95
C VAL A 81 2.47 4.23 -16.67
N ALA A 82 3.52 3.77 -16.00
CA ALA A 82 4.37 2.67 -16.47
C ALA A 82 4.42 1.55 -15.44
N ASP A 83 4.32 0.29 -15.88
CA ASP A 83 4.55 -0.87 -15.02
C ASP A 83 6.01 -1.30 -15.11
N TRP A 84 6.72 -1.19 -13.98
CA TRP A 84 8.15 -1.49 -13.87
C TRP A 84 8.42 -2.99 -13.64
N GLY A 85 7.38 -3.80 -13.47
CA GLY A 85 7.51 -5.21 -13.11
C GLY A 85 7.63 -5.44 -11.62
N ASP A 86 8.23 -6.56 -11.24
CA ASP A 86 8.42 -6.96 -9.83
C ASP A 86 9.87 -6.77 -9.39
N VAL A 87 10.06 -6.32 -8.15
CA VAL A 87 11.39 -6.35 -7.52
C VAL A 87 11.86 -7.80 -7.40
N ASP A 88 13.11 -8.05 -7.79
CA ASP A 88 13.72 -9.39 -7.73
C ASP A 88 14.17 -9.73 -6.30
N VAL A 89 13.22 -10.07 -5.46
CA VAL A 89 13.44 -10.44 -4.07
C VAL A 89 13.50 -11.96 -3.88
N VAL A 90 14.26 -12.40 -2.88
CA VAL A 90 14.32 -13.80 -2.46
C VAL A 90 13.66 -13.92 -1.08
N PRO A 91 12.60 -14.71 -0.93
CA PRO A 91 11.97 -14.96 0.37
C PRO A 91 13.01 -15.43 1.40
N GLY A 92 12.93 -14.89 2.61
CA GLY A 92 13.86 -15.22 3.69
C GLY A 92 15.18 -14.40 3.69
N GLN A 93 15.48 -13.65 2.65
CA GLN A 93 16.61 -12.71 2.61
C GLN A 93 16.09 -11.28 2.84
N ILE A 94 15.68 -10.97 4.07
CA ILE A 94 14.92 -9.76 4.40
C ILE A 94 15.73 -8.49 4.08
N GLU A 95 16.96 -8.41 4.55
CA GLU A 95 17.81 -7.23 4.36
C GLU A 95 18.13 -6.97 2.87
N ASP A 96 18.41 -8.03 2.11
CA ASP A 96 18.63 -7.92 0.67
C ASP A 96 17.35 -7.48 -0.06
N ALA A 97 16.20 -8.04 0.33
CA ALA A 97 14.92 -7.65 -0.23
C ALA A 97 14.62 -6.17 0.04
N PHE A 98 14.85 -5.70 1.28
CA PHE A 98 14.64 -4.29 1.65
C PHE A 98 15.56 -3.37 0.84
N ALA A 99 16.85 -3.70 0.74
CA ALA A 99 17.79 -2.91 -0.05
C ALA A 99 17.39 -2.82 -1.53
N LYS A 100 16.88 -3.92 -2.11
CA LYS A 100 16.41 -3.95 -3.50
C LYS A 100 15.14 -3.12 -3.71
N ILE A 101 14.17 -3.21 -2.78
CA ILE A 101 12.94 -2.41 -2.81
C ILE A 101 13.32 -0.92 -2.75
N GLU A 102 14.15 -0.52 -1.80
CA GLU A 102 14.61 0.85 -1.64
C GLU A 102 15.29 1.37 -2.91
N ARG A 103 16.21 0.59 -3.49
CA ARG A 103 16.95 0.96 -4.72
C ARG A 103 16.01 1.19 -5.91
N VAL A 104 15.01 0.33 -6.11
CA VAL A 104 14.03 0.48 -7.18
C VAL A 104 13.20 1.74 -6.98
N LEU A 105 12.70 1.98 -5.77
CA LEU A 105 11.86 3.13 -5.47
C LEU A 105 12.63 4.45 -5.50
N ASP A 106 13.87 4.48 -5.02
CA ASP A 106 14.74 5.67 -5.15
C ASP A 106 14.95 6.06 -6.61
N THR A 107 15.17 5.05 -7.47
CA THR A 107 15.31 5.28 -8.91
C THR A 107 14.02 5.79 -9.52
N LEU A 108 12.88 5.27 -9.08
CA LEU A 108 11.57 5.73 -9.53
C LEU A 108 11.32 7.19 -9.11
N TYR A 109 11.59 7.55 -7.86
CA TYR A 109 11.50 8.94 -7.38
C TYR A 109 12.47 9.88 -8.11
N ALA A 110 13.69 9.42 -8.41
CA ALA A 110 14.66 10.19 -9.18
C ALA A 110 14.19 10.45 -10.63
N SER A 111 13.39 9.55 -11.21
CA SER A 111 12.76 9.77 -12.53
C SER A 111 11.60 10.78 -12.50
N GLY A 112 11.17 11.21 -11.31
CA GLY A 112 10.03 12.12 -11.12
C GLY A 112 8.68 11.43 -11.01
N ALA A 113 8.64 10.09 -11.02
CA ALA A 113 7.43 9.33 -10.85
C ALA A 113 7.12 9.07 -9.37
N LEU A 114 5.84 8.84 -9.06
CA LEU A 114 5.36 8.41 -7.74
C LEU A 114 5.06 6.91 -7.75
N PRO A 115 5.45 6.17 -6.71
CA PRO A 115 5.19 4.74 -6.67
C PRO A 115 3.75 4.40 -6.30
N LEU A 116 3.18 3.48 -7.05
CA LEU A 116 1.98 2.72 -6.73
C LEU A 116 2.39 1.26 -6.67
N THR A 117 2.52 0.71 -5.48
CA THR A 117 3.04 -0.64 -5.31
C THR A 117 1.94 -1.65 -5.04
N MET A 118 2.16 -2.87 -5.50
CA MET A 118 1.37 -4.03 -5.12
C MET A 118 2.27 -5.00 -4.36
N GLY A 119 1.96 -5.16 -3.09
CA GLY A 119 2.82 -5.87 -2.17
C GLY A 119 2.59 -7.36 -2.11
N GLY A 120 3.59 -7.98 -1.49
CA GLY A 120 3.50 -9.18 -0.71
C GLY A 120 2.95 -8.88 0.67
N ASP A 121 3.65 -9.30 1.72
CA ASP A 121 3.22 -8.99 3.09
C ASP A 121 3.63 -7.57 3.54
N GLY A 122 3.05 -7.11 4.67
CA GLY A 122 3.23 -5.76 5.19
C GLY A 122 4.65 -5.42 5.64
N ALA A 123 5.58 -6.38 5.78
CA ALA A 123 6.97 -6.07 6.11
C ALA A 123 7.64 -5.25 4.98
N GLY A 124 7.18 -5.43 3.74
CA GLY A 124 7.62 -4.65 2.58
C GLY A 124 7.28 -3.15 2.67
N THR A 125 6.42 -2.73 3.56
CA THR A 125 6.04 -1.33 3.77
C THR A 125 7.20 -0.49 4.33
N LEU A 126 8.01 -1.03 5.24
CA LEU A 126 9.12 -0.27 5.85
C LEU A 126 10.16 0.24 4.83
N PRO A 127 10.74 -0.58 3.94
CA PRO A 127 11.68 -0.07 2.93
C PRO A 127 11.03 0.94 1.97
N GLN A 128 9.73 0.84 1.72
CA GLN A 128 9.00 1.81 0.90
C GLN A 128 8.86 3.16 1.62
N ILE A 129 8.56 3.17 2.93
CA ILE A 129 8.54 4.38 3.76
C ILE A 129 9.93 5.01 3.80
N ARG A 130 11.02 4.23 3.94
CA ARG A 130 12.40 4.74 3.90
C ARG A 130 12.71 5.47 2.59
N ALA A 131 12.33 4.89 1.45
CA ALA A 131 12.50 5.52 0.14
C ALA A 131 11.64 6.80 0.00
N ALA A 132 10.39 6.76 0.46
CA ALA A 132 9.50 7.92 0.44
C ALA A 132 10.02 9.05 1.33
N HIS A 133 10.50 8.76 2.54
CA HIS A 133 11.05 9.74 3.48
C HIS A 133 12.27 10.47 2.89
N ARG A 134 13.18 9.76 2.21
CA ARG A 134 14.34 10.40 1.55
C ARG A 134 13.91 11.48 0.55
N LYS A 135 12.76 11.32 -0.08
CA LYS A 135 12.20 12.30 -1.03
C LYS A 135 11.32 13.35 -0.35
N PHE A 136 10.61 12.96 0.72
CA PHE A 136 9.63 13.77 1.43
C PHE A 136 9.87 13.66 2.94
N PRO A 137 10.76 14.49 3.51
CA PRO A 137 11.13 14.40 4.94
C PRO A 137 9.96 14.65 5.92
N ASP A 138 8.94 15.42 5.50
CA ASP A 138 7.73 15.70 6.33
C ASP A 138 6.63 14.66 6.08
N LEU A 139 7.00 13.41 5.76
CA LEU A 139 6.09 12.33 5.42
C LEU A 139 5.16 12.00 6.59
N VAL A 140 3.88 11.83 6.29
CA VAL A 140 2.91 11.23 7.21
C VAL A 140 2.45 9.87 6.67
N ALA A 141 2.13 8.94 7.56
CA ALA A 141 1.58 7.64 7.20
C ALA A 141 0.06 7.63 7.44
N LEU A 142 -0.68 7.29 6.41
CA LEU A 142 -2.09 6.93 6.48
C LEU A 142 -2.19 5.42 6.23
N HIS A 143 -2.55 4.67 7.26
CA HIS A 143 -2.60 3.22 7.23
C HIS A 143 -4.03 2.72 7.44
N LEU A 144 -4.57 2.03 6.45
CA LEU A 144 -5.87 1.37 6.47
C LEU A 144 -5.65 -0.13 6.57
N ASP A 145 -6.05 -0.76 7.70
CA ASP A 145 -5.69 -2.12 8.04
C ASP A 145 -6.61 -2.64 9.19
N SER A 146 -6.71 -3.92 9.36
CA SER A 146 -7.28 -4.51 10.57
C SER A 146 -6.30 -4.52 11.76
N HIS A 147 -5.00 -4.35 11.50
CA HIS A 147 -3.90 -4.34 12.46
C HIS A 147 -3.22 -2.97 12.49
N ALA A 148 -2.54 -2.64 13.58
CA ALA A 148 -1.79 -1.39 13.67
C ALA A 148 -0.36 -1.51 13.11
N ASP A 149 0.16 -2.71 12.97
CA ASP A 149 1.53 -3.03 12.54
C ASP A 149 2.63 -2.21 13.21
N SER A 150 2.31 -1.78 14.44
CA SER A 150 3.14 -1.01 15.35
C SER A 150 3.35 -1.76 16.68
N ASN A 151 3.50 -3.08 16.61
CA ASN A 151 3.75 -3.90 17.79
C ASN A 151 5.13 -3.63 18.40
N PRO A 152 5.28 -3.76 19.76
CA PRO A 152 6.59 -3.78 20.37
C PRO A 152 7.38 -4.98 19.85
N PHE A 153 8.66 -4.77 19.52
CA PHE A 153 9.51 -5.81 18.98
C PHE A 153 10.92 -5.73 19.56
N PRO A 154 11.66 -6.87 19.66
CA PRO A 154 13.07 -6.86 20.02
C PRO A 154 13.89 -6.00 19.05
N GLU A 155 15.03 -5.50 19.49
CA GLU A 155 15.89 -4.56 18.75
C GLU A 155 16.33 -5.05 17.37
N THR A 156 16.27 -6.35 17.12
CA THR A 156 16.68 -6.99 15.86
C THR A 156 15.54 -7.75 15.22
N GLY A 157 15.33 -7.53 13.93
CA GLY A 157 14.36 -8.24 13.10
C GLY A 157 13.30 -7.35 12.49
N HIS A 158 12.68 -7.87 11.46
CA HIS A 158 11.58 -7.24 10.74
C HIS A 158 10.47 -8.26 10.53
N ASP A 159 9.24 -7.87 10.78
CA ASP A 159 8.05 -8.63 10.38
C ASP A 159 6.92 -7.67 9.99
N THR A 160 5.82 -8.23 9.49
CA THR A 160 4.63 -7.47 9.09
C THR A 160 4.13 -6.56 10.22
N GLY A 161 4.01 -7.09 11.44
CA GLY A 161 3.43 -6.38 12.58
C GLY A 161 4.32 -5.30 13.21
N THR A 162 5.47 -4.94 12.61
CA THR A 162 6.45 -4.00 13.20
C THR A 162 6.86 -2.87 12.28
N ALA A 163 6.34 -2.81 11.06
CA ALA A 163 6.74 -1.83 10.06
C ALA A 163 6.61 -0.39 10.57
N PHE A 164 5.50 -0.05 11.24
CA PHE A 164 5.27 1.30 11.76
C PHE A 164 5.98 1.58 13.08
N THR A 165 6.28 0.57 13.89
CA THR A 165 7.21 0.73 15.03
C THR A 165 8.58 1.18 14.55
N ARG A 166 9.11 0.51 13.51
CA ARG A 166 10.40 0.86 12.91
C ARG A 166 10.36 2.23 12.25
N ALA A 167 9.29 2.55 11.51
CA ALA A 167 9.13 3.86 10.89
C ALA A 167 9.17 5.00 11.92
N ALA A 168 8.54 4.83 13.08
CA ALA A 168 8.58 5.78 14.18
C ALA A 168 9.97 5.88 14.82
N GLN A 169 10.60 4.73 15.13
CA GLN A 169 11.92 4.67 15.76
C GLN A 169 13.03 5.27 14.88
N GLU A 170 12.94 5.09 13.56
CA GLU A 170 13.87 5.65 12.58
C GLU A 170 13.55 7.11 12.23
N GLY A 171 12.46 7.68 12.77
CA GLY A 171 12.06 9.07 12.50
C GLY A 171 11.62 9.29 11.04
N LEU A 172 11.06 8.28 10.38
CA LEU A 172 10.72 8.33 8.96
C LEU A 172 9.38 9.00 8.68
N VAL A 173 8.52 9.14 9.68
CA VAL A 173 7.19 9.72 9.56
C VAL A 173 6.90 10.68 10.72
N ASP A 174 6.15 11.73 10.43
CA ASP A 174 5.54 12.57 11.47
C ASP A 174 4.40 11.79 12.13
N VAL A 175 4.73 11.08 13.21
CA VAL A 175 3.77 10.21 13.93
C VAL A 175 2.57 10.99 14.46
N ALA A 176 2.77 12.25 14.88
CA ALA A 176 1.69 13.07 15.42
C ALA A 176 0.61 13.39 14.39
N HIS A 177 0.92 13.31 13.11
CA HIS A 177 -0.01 13.49 11.99
C HIS A 177 -0.25 12.20 11.19
N SER A 178 0.25 11.07 11.69
CA SER A 178 0.04 9.74 11.11
C SER A 178 -1.06 8.99 11.86
N MET A 179 -1.70 8.01 11.20
CA MET A 179 -2.76 7.24 11.82
C MET A 179 -2.93 5.84 11.24
N HIS A 180 -3.51 4.98 12.07
CA HIS A 180 -4.01 3.65 11.71
C HIS A 180 -5.54 3.65 11.80
N ALA A 181 -6.26 3.15 10.81
CA ALA A 181 -7.71 3.11 10.80
C ALA A 181 -8.24 1.76 10.31
N GLY A 182 -9.26 1.24 11.01
CA GLY A 182 -9.88 -0.06 10.72
C GLY A 182 -9.54 -1.15 11.73
N ILE A 183 -8.78 -0.80 12.77
CA ILE A 183 -8.17 -1.74 13.71
C ILE A 183 -9.25 -2.53 14.47
N ARG A 184 -9.11 -3.86 14.47
CA ARG A 184 -10.07 -4.79 15.08
C ARG A 184 -9.49 -6.18 15.31
N GLY A 185 -10.34 -7.11 15.76
CA GLY A 185 -9.98 -8.51 15.94
C GLY A 185 -9.17 -8.78 17.21
N THR A 186 -8.36 -9.83 17.16
CA THR A 186 -7.54 -10.28 18.29
C THR A 186 -6.10 -9.86 18.09
N PHE A 187 -5.45 -9.43 19.17
CA PHE A 187 -4.07 -8.99 19.15
C PHE A 187 -3.13 -10.12 19.59
N ARG A 188 -1.96 -10.18 18.96
CA ARG A 188 -0.91 -11.14 19.32
C ARG A 188 -0.33 -10.89 20.71
N MET A 189 -0.33 -9.63 21.15
CA MET A 189 0.30 -9.21 22.40
C MET A 189 -0.63 -8.28 23.18
N GLN A 190 -0.57 -8.37 24.50
CA GLN A 190 -1.18 -7.37 25.36
C GLN A 190 -0.46 -6.03 25.21
N GLY A 191 -1.21 -4.92 25.22
CA GLY A 191 -0.62 -3.59 25.17
C GLY A 191 -0.23 -3.11 23.76
N SER A 192 -0.65 -3.80 22.68
CA SER A 192 -0.31 -3.39 21.30
C SER A 192 -0.87 -2.01 20.96
N LEU A 193 -2.09 -1.68 21.35
CA LEU A 193 -2.69 -0.36 21.12
C LEU A 193 -1.99 0.73 21.93
N GLU A 194 -1.74 0.47 23.20
CA GLU A 194 -1.01 1.39 24.09
C GLU A 194 0.42 1.65 23.59
N HIS A 195 1.03 0.68 22.92
CA HIS A 195 2.33 0.85 22.30
C HIS A 195 2.24 1.78 21.09
N SER A 196 1.26 1.59 20.23
CA SER A 196 0.99 2.48 19.09
C SER A 196 0.77 3.93 19.53
N ASP A 197 -0.05 4.12 20.58
CA ASP A 197 -0.31 5.44 21.16
C ASP A 197 0.97 6.08 21.74
N LYS A 198 1.83 5.29 22.42
CA LYS A 198 3.13 5.77 22.93
C LYS A 198 4.11 6.18 21.84
N LEU A 199 4.04 5.55 20.66
CA LEU A 199 4.80 5.96 19.48
C LEU A 199 4.29 7.29 18.92
N GLY A 200 3.05 7.69 19.21
CA GLY A 200 2.43 8.93 18.79
C GLY A 200 1.41 8.79 17.66
N TYR A 201 1.15 7.58 17.19
CA TYR A 201 0.11 7.34 16.17
C TYR A 201 -1.29 7.53 16.74
N GLU A 202 -2.20 8.05 15.93
CA GLU A 202 -3.62 7.97 16.22
C GLU A 202 -4.18 6.63 15.70
N THR A 203 -4.89 5.91 16.58
CA THR A 203 -5.50 4.63 16.24
C THR A 203 -7.02 4.75 16.25
N ILE A 204 -7.67 4.51 15.09
CA ILE A 204 -9.13 4.48 14.93
C ILE A 204 -9.57 3.03 14.82
N LEU A 205 -10.33 2.57 15.81
CA LEU A 205 -10.88 1.23 15.84
C LEU A 205 -12.09 1.12 14.89
N MET A 206 -12.35 -0.07 14.36
CA MET A 206 -13.51 -0.31 13.49
C MET A 206 -14.84 0.08 14.15
N ARG A 207 -15.01 -0.21 15.46
CA ARG A 207 -16.18 0.21 16.24
C ARG A 207 -16.38 1.74 16.32
N ASP A 208 -15.32 2.52 16.13
CA ASP A 208 -15.40 3.98 16.13
C ASP A 208 -15.74 4.48 14.73
N ILE A 209 -15.29 3.78 13.68
CA ILE A 209 -15.72 4.00 12.31
C ILE A 209 -17.22 3.74 12.16
N GLU A 210 -17.74 2.66 12.76
CA GLU A 210 -19.18 2.36 12.79
C GLU A 210 -20.01 3.52 13.38
N LYS A 211 -19.52 4.17 14.45
CA LYS A 211 -20.21 5.28 15.11
C LYS A 211 -20.15 6.57 14.30
N MET A 212 -18.98 6.92 13.71
CA MET A 212 -18.82 8.18 12.99
C MET A 212 -19.27 8.09 11.53
N GLY A 213 -19.41 6.88 11.01
CA GLY A 213 -19.70 6.61 9.59
C GLY A 213 -18.48 6.87 8.68
N ILE A 214 -18.59 6.44 7.43
CA ILE A 214 -17.53 6.59 6.43
C ILE A 214 -17.21 8.06 6.16
N SER A 215 -18.23 8.93 6.12
CA SER A 215 -18.02 10.38 5.92
C SER A 215 -17.22 11.00 7.07
N GLY A 216 -17.53 10.65 8.31
CA GLY A 216 -16.78 11.12 9.48
C GLY A 216 -15.34 10.61 9.49
N LEU A 217 -15.11 9.37 9.08
CA LEU A 217 -13.75 8.85 8.90
C LEU A 217 -12.97 9.68 7.84
N ILE A 218 -13.58 9.90 6.67
CA ILE A 218 -12.93 10.67 5.59
C ILE A 218 -12.55 12.08 6.08
N GLU A 219 -13.45 12.78 6.77
CA GLU A 219 -13.17 14.09 7.35
C GLU A 219 -11.97 14.02 8.34
N ARG A 220 -11.95 12.99 9.19
CA ARG A 220 -10.86 12.79 10.16
C ARG A 220 -9.53 12.54 9.47
N LEU A 221 -9.49 11.67 8.45
CA LEU A 221 -8.29 11.37 7.65
C LEU A 221 -7.75 12.65 6.99
N ARG A 222 -8.63 13.42 6.36
CA ARG A 222 -8.26 14.69 5.69
C ARG A 222 -7.72 15.72 6.68
N ALA A 223 -8.39 15.90 7.82
CA ALA A 223 -7.96 16.83 8.85
C ALA A 223 -6.59 16.46 9.44
N LYS A 224 -6.35 15.17 9.64
CA LYS A 224 -5.09 14.66 10.21
C LYS A 224 -3.90 14.89 9.28
N CYS A 225 -4.03 14.52 8.01
CA CYS A 225 -2.95 14.63 7.02
C CYS A 225 -2.70 16.10 6.62
N GLY A 226 -3.77 16.91 6.47
CA GLY A 226 -3.67 18.26 5.98
C GLY A 226 -3.04 18.32 4.59
N ALA A 227 -2.06 19.22 4.40
CA ALA A 227 -1.33 19.37 3.12
C ALA A 227 -0.01 18.58 3.06
N ARG A 228 0.30 17.78 4.08
CA ARG A 228 1.54 17.02 4.17
C ARG A 228 1.65 15.95 3.09
N PRO A 229 2.87 15.56 2.70
CA PRO A 229 3.07 14.40 1.85
C PRO A 229 2.62 13.13 2.59
N VAL A 230 1.74 12.35 1.95
CA VAL A 230 1.11 11.16 2.54
C VAL A 230 1.63 9.90 1.88
N TYR A 231 2.18 8.99 2.68
CA TYR A 231 2.33 7.59 2.34
C TYR A 231 1.05 6.87 2.72
N LEU A 232 0.32 6.36 1.73
CA LEU A 232 -0.90 5.59 1.93
C LEU A 232 -0.58 4.09 1.91
N CYS A 233 -0.62 3.45 3.06
CA CYS A 233 -0.59 2.00 3.17
C CYS A 233 -2.02 1.45 3.22
N PHE A 234 -2.37 0.64 2.26
CA PHE A 234 -3.68 0.00 2.17
C PHE A 234 -3.51 -1.52 2.29
N ASP A 235 -3.62 -2.02 3.52
CA ASP A 235 -3.68 -3.45 3.74
C ASP A 235 -5.06 -3.98 3.33
N MET A 236 -5.07 -5.02 2.51
CA MET A 236 -6.32 -5.59 2.00
C MET A 236 -7.14 -6.32 3.06
N ASP A 237 -6.56 -6.59 4.24
CA ASP A 237 -7.30 -7.18 5.34
C ASP A 237 -8.12 -6.15 6.17
N VAL A 238 -8.03 -4.85 5.84
CA VAL A 238 -9.00 -3.85 6.33
C VAL A 238 -10.42 -4.21 5.90
N PHE A 239 -10.55 -4.87 4.76
CA PHE A 239 -11.83 -5.40 4.31
C PHE A 239 -12.30 -6.58 5.13
N ASP A 240 -13.61 -6.75 5.19
CA ASP A 240 -14.22 -7.93 5.78
C ASP A 240 -13.89 -9.18 4.95
N PRO A 241 -13.59 -10.34 5.58
CA PRO A 241 -13.31 -11.59 4.86
C PRO A 241 -14.45 -12.05 3.95
N SER A 242 -15.65 -11.53 4.09
CA SER A 242 -16.77 -11.80 3.17
C SER A 242 -16.54 -11.25 1.76
N CYS A 243 -15.72 -10.21 1.61
CA CYS A 243 -15.35 -9.64 0.31
C CYS A 243 -13.86 -9.76 -0.03
N ALA A 244 -12.99 -9.96 0.97
CA ALA A 244 -11.55 -10.18 0.77
C ALA A 244 -11.02 -11.38 1.59
N PRO A 245 -11.43 -12.63 1.29
CA PRO A 245 -10.96 -13.80 2.03
C PRO A 245 -9.49 -14.14 1.78
N GLY A 246 -8.94 -13.71 0.64
CA GLY A 246 -7.59 -14.03 0.16
C GLY A 246 -6.52 -13.10 0.71
N VAL A 247 -6.46 -12.92 2.03
CA VAL A 247 -5.45 -12.11 2.73
C VAL A 247 -4.67 -12.92 3.74
N CYS A 248 -3.53 -12.39 4.22
CA CYS A 248 -2.65 -13.09 5.14
C CYS A 248 -3.26 -13.25 6.54
N ALA A 249 -3.89 -12.21 7.08
CA ALA A 249 -4.39 -12.18 8.46
C ALA A 249 -5.85 -11.67 8.53
N PRO A 250 -6.83 -12.43 8.01
CA PRO A 250 -8.21 -11.97 7.95
C PRO A 250 -8.81 -11.75 9.34
N SER A 251 -9.50 -10.63 9.53
CA SER A 251 -10.26 -10.30 10.73
C SER A 251 -11.71 -9.97 10.37
N TRP A 252 -12.68 -10.57 11.07
CA TRP A 252 -14.11 -10.33 10.85
C TRP A 252 -14.55 -8.94 11.30
N GLY A 253 -15.64 -8.44 10.71
CA GLY A 253 -16.21 -7.13 11.03
C GLY A 253 -15.45 -5.97 10.39
N GLY A 254 -14.89 -6.18 9.20
CA GLY A 254 -14.17 -5.18 8.43
C GLY A 254 -15.05 -4.33 7.52
N LEU A 255 -14.39 -3.49 6.71
CA LEU A 255 -15.04 -2.68 5.68
C LEU A 255 -15.63 -3.57 4.59
N THR A 256 -16.80 -3.20 4.10
CA THR A 256 -17.28 -3.71 2.81
C THR A 256 -16.45 -3.14 1.67
N ALA A 257 -16.44 -3.81 0.51
CA ALA A 257 -15.75 -3.30 -0.68
C ALA A 257 -16.23 -1.88 -1.05
N ARG A 258 -17.56 -1.61 -0.93
CA ARG A 258 -18.13 -0.29 -1.19
C ARG A 258 -17.58 0.78 -0.25
N GLU A 259 -17.45 0.49 1.03
CA GLU A 259 -16.94 1.44 2.03
C GLU A 259 -15.48 1.75 1.83
N GLY A 260 -14.64 0.73 1.60
CA GLY A 260 -13.22 0.94 1.33
C GLY A 260 -12.96 1.76 0.07
N LEU A 261 -13.68 1.49 -1.02
CA LEU A 261 -13.58 2.30 -2.24
C LEU A 261 -14.13 3.72 -2.03
N ALA A 262 -15.17 3.90 -1.22
CA ALA A 262 -15.71 5.23 -0.87
C ALA A 262 -14.69 6.04 -0.05
N ILE A 263 -13.95 5.41 0.87
CA ILE A 263 -12.87 6.07 1.63
C ILE A 263 -11.80 6.59 0.67
N LEU A 264 -11.31 5.74 -0.25
CA LEU A 264 -10.29 6.14 -1.23
C LEU A 264 -10.75 7.34 -2.06
N ARG A 265 -11.98 7.32 -2.60
CA ARG A 265 -12.55 8.45 -3.34
C ARG A 265 -12.67 9.70 -2.48
N GLY A 266 -13.10 9.54 -1.22
CA GLY A 266 -13.31 10.64 -0.28
C GLY A 266 -12.03 11.35 0.16
N ILE A 267 -10.88 10.68 0.15
CA ILE A 267 -9.57 11.29 0.45
C ILE A 267 -8.88 11.92 -0.78
N GLY A 268 -9.55 11.92 -1.92
CA GLY A 268 -9.06 12.61 -3.13
C GLY A 268 -8.70 14.07 -2.85
N GLY A 269 -7.60 14.55 -3.44
CA GLY A 269 -7.05 15.88 -3.18
C GLY A 269 -6.07 15.96 -1.99
N LEU A 270 -5.85 14.87 -1.22
CA LEU A 270 -4.69 14.78 -0.35
C LEU A 270 -3.40 14.69 -1.17
N ASN A 271 -2.29 15.12 -0.58
CA ASN A 271 -0.97 15.05 -1.21
C ASN A 271 -0.37 13.63 -1.12
N ILE A 272 -1.04 12.64 -1.75
CA ILE A 272 -0.55 11.26 -1.78
C ILE A 272 0.72 11.18 -2.61
N VAL A 273 1.84 10.82 -2.01
CA VAL A 273 3.17 10.73 -2.66
C VAL A 273 3.65 9.30 -2.89
N ALA A 274 2.98 8.34 -2.27
CA ALA A 274 3.15 6.91 -2.48
C ALA A 274 1.88 6.17 -2.04
N MET A 275 1.60 5.04 -2.66
CA MET A 275 0.56 4.11 -2.21
C MET A 275 1.07 2.68 -2.30
N ASP A 276 0.83 1.93 -1.23
CA ASP A 276 1.14 0.51 -1.09
C ASP A 276 -0.15 -0.27 -0.88
N VAL A 277 -0.40 -1.28 -1.72
CA VAL A 277 -1.53 -2.22 -1.59
C VAL A 277 -0.95 -3.60 -1.33
N ASN A 278 -1.18 -4.16 -0.15
CA ASN A 278 -0.46 -5.36 0.29
C ASN A 278 -1.35 -6.46 0.87
N THR A 279 -0.73 -7.54 1.34
CA THR A 279 -1.26 -8.73 2.05
C THR A 279 -2.20 -9.64 1.26
N ILE A 280 -2.39 -9.45 -0.05
CA ILE A 280 -3.11 -10.43 -0.87
C ILE A 280 -2.35 -11.75 -0.88
N SER A 281 -3.04 -12.82 -0.48
CA SER A 281 -2.54 -14.20 -0.43
C SER A 281 -3.35 -15.11 -1.36
N PRO A 282 -2.98 -15.24 -2.63
CA PRO A 282 -3.75 -15.97 -3.65
C PRO A 282 -4.09 -17.41 -3.30
N PRO A 283 -3.24 -18.20 -2.60
CA PRO A 283 -3.60 -19.55 -2.19
C PRO A 283 -4.83 -19.64 -1.28
N HIS A 284 -5.23 -18.53 -0.68
CA HIS A 284 -6.36 -18.43 0.24
C HIS A 284 -7.53 -17.64 -0.35
N ASP A 285 -7.39 -17.22 -1.63
CA ASP A 285 -8.43 -16.45 -2.33
C ASP A 285 -9.47 -17.39 -2.97
N VAL A 286 -10.66 -16.86 -3.18
CA VAL A 286 -11.76 -17.57 -3.82
C VAL A 286 -11.98 -16.98 -5.22
N GLY A 287 -11.54 -17.72 -6.23
CA GLY A 287 -11.72 -17.32 -7.63
C GLY A 287 -11.03 -16.01 -8.02
N GLY A 288 -10.01 -15.58 -7.28
CA GLY A 288 -9.29 -14.33 -7.55
C GLY A 288 -10.05 -13.05 -7.13
N MET A 289 -11.13 -13.17 -6.34
CA MET A 289 -11.99 -12.04 -6.01
C MET A 289 -11.29 -11.02 -5.11
N SER A 290 -10.45 -11.46 -4.15
CA SER A 290 -9.65 -10.54 -3.34
C SER A 290 -8.60 -9.82 -4.19
N ALA A 291 -7.96 -10.52 -5.10
CA ALA A 291 -7.00 -9.92 -6.04
C ALA A 291 -7.69 -8.94 -7.02
N LEU A 292 -8.93 -9.23 -7.46
CA LEU A 292 -9.73 -8.30 -8.26
C LEU A 292 -10.10 -7.05 -7.48
N LEU A 293 -10.47 -7.19 -6.21
CA LEU A 293 -10.74 -6.04 -5.34
C LEU A 293 -9.47 -5.21 -5.14
N ALA A 294 -8.31 -5.85 -4.92
CA ALA A 294 -7.02 -5.15 -4.83
C ALA A 294 -6.68 -4.40 -6.13
N ALA A 295 -6.97 -4.98 -7.29
CA ALA A 295 -6.81 -4.29 -8.58
C ALA A 295 -7.72 -3.05 -8.69
N ASN A 296 -8.93 -3.09 -8.15
CA ASN A 296 -9.82 -1.91 -8.06
C ASN A 296 -9.26 -0.87 -7.08
N VAL A 297 -8.73 -1.29 -5.92
CA VAL A 297 -8.05 -0.39 -4.97
C VAL A 297 -6.87 0.32 -5.63
N MET A 298 -6.07 -0.37 -6.44
CA MET A 298 -4.98 0.24 -7.20
C MET A 298 -5.48 1.22 -8.28
N LEU A 299 -6.61 0.93 -8.92
CA LEU A 299 -7.24 1.85 -9.86
C LEU A 299 -7.68 3.15 -9.13
N GLU A 300 -8.33 3.04 -7.96
CA GLU A 300 -8.64 4.22 -7.14
C GLU A 300 -7.37 4.95 -6.69
N GLY A 301 -6.28 4.23 -6.39
CA GLY A 301 -4.97 4.81 -6.10
C GLY A 301 -4.44 5.69 -7.25
N MET A 302 -4.57 5.24 -8.50
CA MET A 302 -4.24 6.08 -9.67
C MET A 302 -5.10 7.35 -9.71
N LEU A 303 -6.38 7.27 -9.37
CA LEU A 303 -7.26 8.45 -9.32
C LEU A 303 -6.83 9.42 -8.21
N LEU A 304 -6.34 8.93 -7.07
CA LEU A 304 -5.77 9.78 -6.01
C LEU A 304 -4.56 10.57 -6.53
N PHE A 305 -3.63 9.93 -7.24
CA PHE A 305 -2.50 10.64 -7.87
C PHE A 305 -2.95 11.65 -8.93
N ALA A 306 -4.05 11.38 -9.66
CA ALA A 306 -4.59 12.31 -10.64
C ALA A 306 -5.21 13.57 -10.00
N GLN A 307 -5.65 13.48 -8.77
CA GLN A 307 -6.30 14.54 -7.98
C GLN A 307 -5.34 15.25 -7.01
N ARG A 308 -4.09 14.83 -6.95
CA ARG A 308 -3.09 15.41 -6.07
C ARG A 308 -2.91 16.92 -6.35
N PRO A 309 -2.76 17.77 -5.32
CA PRO A 309 -2.39 19.17 -5.48
C PRO A 309 -1.08 19.32 -6.28
N GLN A 310 -1.03 20.33 -7.14
CA GLN A 310 0.17 20.63 -7.95
C GLN A 310 1.20 21.41 -7.13
#